data_5ae1ed3be81e4709fb143656a34e971b
#
_entry.id   5ae1ed3be81e4709fb143656a34e971b
#
_cell.length_a   1.000
_cell.length_b   1.000
_cell.length_c   1.000
_cell.angle_alpha   90.00
_cell.angle_beta   90.00
_cell.angle_gamma   90.00
#
_symmetry.space_group_name_H-M   'P 1'
#
loop_
_entity.id
_entity.type
_entity.pdbx_description
1 polymer ?
#
loop_
_entity_poly.entity_id
_entity_poly.type
_entity_poly.pdbx_seq_one_letter_code
_entity_poly.pdbx_strand_id
1 'polypeptide(L)'
;MTVGKQERNVTDNKMLSVIPVAGIFFKFLLFNAIWCYYTTFTPFSCWESYATAFVATLLLSVPYILTRHIAAGVLVMAVLDIWMVANLMYYRTYFSAIPLSSYMLAGNLADFLPSVTASLRWCDLLLPISTVVTAFLTFRIGCRQKITFRFGRRTYFVLLIFSCALLSINLSVRGGFIAIYRALRSSAHQHASGPSLYTLFGTLYFDYAEEFPELTEEQEREIHTWLSGRPSLVPVPDIECRDNCILILAESLESWVLNLTVENQEITPYLNKLLKEPSTLYAPHVLTQVNGGRSIDAQLLMLAGLLPLQTGAYSCRFPFNTYHTLPKAMKELKGTRNYLLTVDKTKTWNQGAVARSFGIDTIISYPDFRMTEAFGNRKRLGDKAFFAQCREKIEKGEVWHSGENVFIQMVTYSGHSPFKMPESLKTVHFSNRVPEIMADYMTVAHYTDEAIGKFVEYLKTRPEYERTMVVITGDHEGLADHRKELCHTKAGKGIISEDEFTPFIVLNSPVPIHYLKVMGQIDIYPTLLNLLGLEKFRWSGIGQSILDPRKPGIAISPKRKIDGDTLHISADELLRMQQSQVISDRIIRFDKLKDLR
;
A
#
# COMPACT_ATOMS: atom_id res chain seq x y z
N MET A 1 -7.08 -74.37 19.46
CA MET A 1 -6.08 -73.28 19.54
C MET A 1 -6.33 -72.27 18.43
N THR A 2 -7.38 -71.46 18.52
CA THR A 2 -7.69 -70.40 17.50
C THR A 2 -8.58 -69.31 18.10
N VAL A 3 -8.25 -68.82 19.30
CA VAL A 3 -9.02 -67.68 19.91
C VAL A 3 -8.14 -66.46 20.24
N GLY A 4 -6.82 -66.56 20.03
CA GLY A 4 -5.89 -65.50 20.51
C GLY A 4 -5.42 -64.41 19.48
N LYS A 5 -5.92 -64.42 18.22
CA LYS A 5 -5.42 -63.49 17.16
C LYS A 5 -6.38 -62.40 16.78
N GLN A 6 -7.62 -62.38 17.22
CA GLN A 6 -8.63 -61.42 16.79
C GLN A 6 -8.77 -60.18 17.72
N GLU A 7 -8.36 -60.29 18.99
CA GLU A 7 -8.49 -59.11 19.91
C GLU A 7 -7.36 -58.09 19.84
N ARG A 8 -6.18 -58.45 19.32
CA ARG A 8 -5.07 -57.48 19.17
C ARG A 8 -5.26 -56.46 18.04
N ASN A 9 -6.09 -56.78 17.04
CA ASN A 9 -6.30 -55.89 15.89
C ASN A 9 -7.36 -54.79 16.12
N VAL A 10 -8.19 -54.88 17.15
CA VAL A 10 -9.26 -53.88 17.40
C VAL A 10 -8.78 -52.73 18.25
N THR A 11 -7.74 -52.93 19.09
CA THR A 11 -7.18 -51.86 19.94
C THR A 11 -6.13 -51.02 19.24
N ASP A 12 -5.39 -51.57 18.29
CA ASP A 12 -4.33 -50.84 17.55
C ASP A 12 -4.88 -49.79 16.56
N ASN A 13 -6.15 -49.92 16.16
CA ASN A 13 -6.79 -49.01 15.20
C ASN A 13 -7.33 -47.71 15.84
N LYS A 14 -7.15 -47.48 17.15
CA LYS A 14 -7.68 -46.33 17.88
C LYS A 14 -6.69 -45.20 18.12
N MET A 15 -5.40 -45.44 17.94
CA MET A 15 -4.34 -44.48 18.24
C MET A 15 -3.91 -43.71 17.00
N LEU A 16 -3.72 -42.40 17.16
CA LEU A 16 -3.36 -41.44 16.11
C LEU A 16 -1.90 -41.00 16.23
N SER A 17 -1.23 -40.77 15.10
CA SER A 17 0.13 -40.19 15.08
C SER A 17 0.12 -38.74 15.53
N VAL A 18 1.09 -38.35 16.36
CA VAL A 18 1.31 -36.96 16.78
C VAL A 18 1.96 -36.11 15.66
N ILE A 19 2.60 -36.78 14.68
CA ILE A 19 3.44 -36.10 13.68
C ILE A 19 2.68 -35.03 12.89
N PRO A 20 1.46 -35.23 12.34
CA PRO A 20 0.73 -34.20 11.64
C PRO A 20 0.38 -32.99 12.54
N VAL A 21 0.04 -33.24 13.81
CA VAL A 21 -0.25 -32.18 14.78
C VAL A 21 1.01 -31.37 15.09
N ALA A 22 2.12 -32.06 15.36
CA ALA A 22 3.42 -31.40 15.58
C ALA A 22 3.89 -30.61 14.33
N GLY A 23 3.62 -31.15 13.13
CA GLY A 23 3.92 -30.49 11.86
C GLY A 23 3.18 -29.15 11.69
N ILE A 24 1.89 -29.09 12.04
CA ILE A 24 1.11 -27.84 12.01
C ILE A 24 1.68 -26.84 13.03
N PHE A 25 2.02 -27.28 14.24
CA PHE A 25 2.62 -26.37 15.24
C PHE A 25 3.98 -25.85 14.78
N PHE A 26 4.84 -26.73 14.27
CA PHE A 26 6.14 -26.33 13.72
C PHE A 26 6.00 -25.32 12.58
N LYS A 27 4.97 -25.46 11.74
CA LYS A 27 4.66 -24.53 10.68
C LYS A 27 4.36 -23.12 11.20
N PHE A 28 3.60 -22.98 12.29
CA PHE A 28 3.39 -21.69 12.95
C PHE A 28 4.68 -21.09 13.50
N LEU A 29 5.53 -21.92 14.12
CA LEU A 29 6.84 -21.46 14.60
C LEU A 29 7.74 -20.98 13.46
N LEU A 30 7.77 -21.74 12.36
CA LEU A 30 8.54 -21.39 11.16
C LEU A 30 8.03 -20.09 10.53
N PHE A 31 6.73 -19.97 10.38
CA PHE A 31 6.12 -18.75 9.86
C PHE A 31 6.41 -17.54 10.77
N ASN A 32 6.32 -17.71 12.08
CA ASN A 32 6.67 -16.66 13.03
C ASN A 32 8.14 -16.24 12.90
N ALA A 33 9.06 -17.17 12.72
CA ALA A 33 10.47 -16.88 12.52
C ALA A 33 10.72 -16.09 11.21
N ILE A 34 10.11 -16.50 10.11
CA ILE A 34 10.22 -15.80 8.81
C ILE A 34 9.64 -14.40 8.92
N TRP A 35 8.48 -14.23 9.54
CA TRP A 35 7.84 -12.93 9.74
C TRP A 35 8.72 -12.00 10.57
N CYS A 36 9.22 -12.47 11.71
CA CYS A 36 10.08 -11.69 12.59
C CYS A 36 11.40 -11.26 11.91
N TYR A 37 11.88 -12.05 10.95
CA TYR A 37 13.03 -11.68 10.13
C TYR A 37 12.76 -10.42 9.26
N TYR A 38 11.53 -10.26 8.77
CA TYR A 38 11.13 -9.11 7.96
C TYR A 38 10.55 -7.94 8.78
N THR A 39 10.40 -8.10 10.08
CA THR A 39 9.87 -7.08 10.98
C THR A 39 10.90 -6.77 12.07
N THR A 40 10.61 -5.77 12.90
CA THR A 40 11.43 -5.46 14.07
C THR A 40 11.10 -6.32 15.29
N PHE A 41 10.15 -7.25 15.18
CA PHE A 41 9.77 -8.14 16.27
C PHE A 41 10.79 -9.25 16.49
N THR A 42 11.06 -9.56 17.76
CA THR A 42 11.77 -10.77 18.14
C THR A 42 10.80 -11.96 18.24
N PRO A 43 11.22 -13.20 17.95
CA PRO A 43 10.38 -14.39 18.08
C PRO A 43 9.77 -14.60 19.47
N PHE A 44 10.35 -14.03 20.50
CA PHE A 44 9.95 -14.21 21.91
C PHE A 44 9.24 -12.98 22.49
N SER A 45 8.89 -11.99 21.68
CA SER A 45 8.31 -10.72 22.14
C SER A 45 6.88 -10.85 22.69
N CYS A 46 6.16 -11.89 22.28
CA CYS A 46 4.76 -12.11 22.67
C CYS A 46 4.49 -13.61 22.86
N TRP A 47 4.52 -14.09 24.11
CA TRP A 47 4.28 -15.50 24.41
C TRP A 47 2.83 -15.94 24.10
N GLU A 48 1.88 -15.03 24.17
CA GLU A 48 0.48 -15.26 23.81
C GLU A 48 0.33 -15.71 22.37
N SER A 49 1.19 -15.25 21.47
CA SER A 49 1.26 -15.73 20.10
C SER A 49 1.52 -17.23 20.01
N TYR A 50 2.45 -17.72 20.83
CA TYR A 50 2.77 -19.17 20.85
C TYR A 50 1.67 -20.00 21.49
N ALA A 51 1.06 -19.49 22.58
CA ALA A 51 -0.06 -20.14 23.22
C ALA A 51 -1.28 -20.26 22.27
N THR A 52 -1.57 -19.18 21.54
CA THR A 52 -2.64 -19.15 20.55
C THR A 52 -2.33 -20.04 19.37
N ALA A 53 -1.08 -20.06 18.88
CA ALA A 53 -0.64 -20.98 17.82
C ALA A 53 -0.78 -22.44 18.24
N PHE A 54 -0.53 -22.77 19.51
CA PHE A 54 -0.73 -24.12 20.02
C PHE A 54 -2.22 -24.51 20.05
N VAL A 55 -3.09 -23.64 20.58
CA VAL A 55 -4.55 -23.88 20.57
C VAL A 55 -5.08 -23.99 19.14
N ALA A 56 -4.62 -23.12 18.25
CA ALA A 56 -4.99 -23.16 16.85
C ALA A 56 -4.53 -24.44 16.15
N THR A 57 -3.33 -24.92 16.48
CA THR A 57 -2.84 -26.22 16.00
C THR A 57 -3.79 -27.33 16.38
N LEU A 58 -4.25 -27.36 17.63
CA LEU A 58 -5.23 -28.35 18.08
C LEU A 58 -6.55 -28.20 17.30
N LEU A 59 -7.09 -26.99 17.13
CA LEU A 59 -8.32 -26.76 16.37
C LEU A 59 -8.19 -27.21 14.91
N LEU A 60 -7.11 -26.80 14.24
CA LEU A 60 -6.85 -27.13 12.82
C LEU A 60 -6.53 -28.61 12.58
N SER A 61 -6.12 -29.34 13.62
CA SER A 61 -5.90 -30.78 13.53
C SER A 61 -7.18 -31.60 13.66
N VAL A 62 -8.31 -30.98 14.03
CA VAL A 62 -9.60 -31.69 14.22
C VAL A 62 -10.01 -32.55 12.99
N PRO A 63 -9.91 -32.04 11.72
CA PRO A 63 -10.23 -32.87 10.56
C PRO A 63 -9.40 -34.16 10.47
N TYR A 64 -8.10 -34.10 10.78
CA TYR A 64 -7.23 -35.28 10.87
C TYR A 64 -7.65 -36.20 11.99
N ILE A 65 -7.97 -35.67 13.19
CA ILE A 65 -8.39 -36.45 14.36
C ILE A 65 -9.71 -37.19 14.12
N LEU A 66 -10.66 -36.55 13.44
CA LEU A 66 -11.97 -37.12 13.13
C LEU A 66 -11.91 -38.15 12.01
N THR A 67 -11.22 -37.82 10.91
CA THR A 67 -11.15 -38.69 9.73
C THR A 67 -10.15 -39.84 9.89
N ARG A 68 -9.08 -39.62 10.67
CA ARG A 68 -7.89 -40.51 10.82
C ARG A 68 -7.08 -40.65 9.52
N HIS A 69 -7.38 -39.86 8.50
CA HIS A 69 -6.67 -39.86 7.24
C HIS A 69 -5.55 -38.79 7.23
N ILE A 70 -4.34 -39.20 6.92
CA ILE A 70 -3.17 -38.32 6.79
C ILE A 70 -3.46 -37.21 5.79
N ALA A 71 -4.19 -37.52 4.71
CA ALA A 71 -4.58 -36.57 3.70
C ALA A 71 -5.31 -35.33 4.26
N ALA A 72 -6.13 -35.49 5.29
CA ALA A 72 -6.81 -34.37 5.93
C ALA A 72 -5.82 -33.42 6.63
N GLY A 73 -4.81 -33.97 7.32
CA GLY A 73 -3.74 -33.17 7.93
C GLY A 73 -2.85 -32.45 6.90
N VAL A 74 -2.51 -33.15 5.81
CA VAL A 74 -1.73 -32.60 4.71
C VAL A 74 -2.50 -31.46 3.99
N LEU A 75 -3.80 -31.67 3.77
CA LEU A 75 -4.66 -30.63 3.16
C LEU A 75 -4.70 -29.36 4.02
N VAL A 76 -4.88 -29.51 5.33
CA VAL A 76 -4.85 -28.37 6.27
C VAL A 76 -3.50 -27.64 6.19
N MET A 77 -2.39 -28.38 6.18
CA MET A 77 -1.06 -27.77 6.06
C MET A 77 -0.87 -27.06 4.71
N ALA A 78 -1.36 -27.63 3.60
CA ALA A 78 -1.27 -27.01 2.29
C ALA A 78 -2.10 -25.71 2.20
N VAL A 79 -3.29 -25.67 2.79
CA VAL A 79 -4.09 -24.44 2.90
C VAL A 79 -3.37 -23.38 3.73
N LEU A 80 -2.76 -23.80 4.84
CA LEU A 80 -1.94 -22.90 5.67
C LEU A 80 -0.72 -22.36 4.89
N ASP A 81 -0.07 -23.17 4.06
CA ASP A 81 1.05 -22.72 3.23
C ASP A 81 0.64 -21.58 2.31
N ILE A 82 -0.46 -21.76 1.59
CA ILE A 82 -0.99 -20.72 0.68
C ILE A 82 -1.28 -19.45 1.47
N TRP A 83 -1.96 -19.55 2.59
CA TRP A 83 -2.35 -18.42 3.40
C TRP A 83 -1.15 -17.69 4.03
N MET A 84 -0.19 -18.44 4.57
CA MET A 84 1.02 -17.88 5.19
C MET A 84 1.91 -17.20 4.16
N VAL A 85 2.16 -17.85 3.01
CA VAL A 85 2.95 -17.27 1.92
C VAL A 85 2.27 -16.00 1.38
N ALA A 86 0.96 -16.03 1.15
CA ALA A 86 0.21 -14.86 0.71
C ALA A 86 0.36 -13.67 1.68
N ASN A 87 0.28 -13.92 3.00
CA ASN A 87 0.47 -12.86 4.00
C ASN A 87 1.91 -12.33 4.03
N LEU A 88 2.93 -13.19 3.90
CA LEU A 88 4.34 -12.75 3.79
C LEU A 88 4.56 -11.85 2.58
N MET A 89 4.01 -12.24 1.43
CA MET A 89 4.10 -11.45 0.20
C MET A 89 3.37 -10.12 0.33
N TYR A 90 2.16 -10.15 0.88
CA TYR A 90 1.38 -8.93 1.12
C TYR A 90 2.10 -7.99 2.08
N TYR A 91 2.66 -8.53 3.17
CA TYR A 91 3.42 -7.74 4.14
C TYR A 91 4.63 -7.03 3.51
N ARG A 92 5.37 -7.70 2.64
CA ARG A 92 6.54 -7.11 1.96
C ARG A 92 6.18 -5.92 1.08
N THR A 93 4.97 -5.91 0.55
CA THR A 93 4.48 -4.83 -0.33
C THR A 93 3.73 -3.75 0.43
N TYR A 94 2.93 -4.14 1.45
CA TYR A 94 1.95 -3.27 2.09
C TYR A 94 2.18 -3.06 3.60
N PHE A 95 3.21 -3.67 4.16
CA PHE A 95 3.60 -3.58 5.57
C PHE A 95 2.49 -3.95 6.58
N SER A 96 1.53 -4.73 6.15
CA SER A 96 0.43 -5.25 6.99
C SER A 96 0.06 -6.67 6.60
N ALA A 97 -0.67 -7.38 7.47
CA ALA A 97 -1.34 -8.62 7.09
C ALA A 97 -2.47 -8.31 6.09
N ILE A 98 -2.90 -9.31 5.31
CA ILE A 98 -3.99 -9.15 4.35
C ILE A 98 -5.27 -8.80 5.12
N PRO A 99 -5.87 -7.61 4.93
CA PRO A 99 -7.11 -7.23 5.58
C PRO A 99 -8.30 -7.99 4.98
N LEU A 100 -9.39 -8.12 5.74
CA LEU A 100 -10.59 -8.85 5.32
C LEU A 100 -11.14 -8.31 3.98
N SER A 101 -11.15 -7.00 3.81
CA SER A 101 -11.60 -6.34 2.57
C SER A 101 -10.79 -6.75 1.33
N SER A 102 -9.51 -7.08 1.47
CA SER A 102 -8.66 -7.52 0.36
C SER A 102 -9.01 -8.94 -0.13
N TYR A 103 -9.56 -9.80 0.73
CA TYR A 103 -10.05 -11.11 0.29
C TYR A 103 -11.26 -11.00 -0.65
N MET A 104 -12.06 -9.93 -0.51
CA MET A 104 -13.21 -9.66 -1.42
C MET A 104 -12.73 -9.29 -2.83
N LEU A 105 -11.48 -8.85 -2.98
CA LEU A 105 -10.84 -8.53 -4.27
C LEU A 105 -10.16 -9.73 -4.93
N ALA A 106 -10.29 -10.93 -4.36
CA ALA A 106 -9.66 -12.15 -4.89
C ALA A 106 -9.98 -12.41 -6.38
N GLY A 107 -11.13 -11.96 -6.87
CA GLY A 107 -11.47 -12.00 -8.31
C GLY A 107 -10.50 -11.20 -9.21
N ASN A 108 -9.75 -10.26 -8.66
CA ASN A 108 -8.75 -9.47 -9.38
C ASN A 108 -7.32 -10.05 -9.25
N LEU A 109 -7.16 -11.15 -8.49
CA LEU A 109 -5.85 -11.72 -8.18
C LEU A 109 -5.03 -12.05 -9.43
N ALA A 110 -5.67 -12.45 -10.52
CA ALA A 110 -5.00 -12.74 -11.79
C ALA A 110 -4.23 -11.52 -12.34
N ASP A 111 -4.75 -10.32 -12.15
CA ASP A 111 -4.11 -9.07 -12.59
C ASP A 111 -2.89 -8.70 -11.71
N PHE A 112 -2.84 -9.19 -10.46
CA PHE A 112 -1.75 -8.93 -9.50
C PHE A 112 -0.73 -10.06 -9.40
N LEU A 113 -0.99 -11.23 -10.02
CA LEU A 113 -0.14 -12.41 -9.92
C LEU A 113 1.34 -12.14 -10.23
N PRO A 114 1.71 -11.34 -11.24
CA PRO A 114 3.11 -11.06 -11.52
C PRO A 114 3.83 -10.24 -10.44
N SER A 115 3.15 -9.28 -9.83
CA SER A 115 3.70 -8.51 -8.71
C SER A 115 3.82 -9.37 -7.45
N VAL A 116 2.85 -10.26 -7.25
CA VAL A 116 2.82 -11.26 -6.20
C VAL A 116 4.01 -12.21 -6.35
N THR A 117 4.24 -12.77 -7.55
CA THR A 117 5.36 -13.68 -7.78
C THR A 117 6.73 -13.00 -7.65
N ALA A 118 6.85 -11.72 -8.01
CA ALA A 118 8.07 -10.95 -7.84
C ALA A 118 8.46 -10.73 -6.36
N SER A 119 7.51 -10.79 -5.44
CA SER A 119 7.75 -10.65 -3.99
C SER A 119 8.05 -11.98 -3.27
N LEU A 120 8.06 -13.12 -3.98
CA LEU A 120 8.46 -14.42 -3.41
C LEU A 120 9.94 -14.42 -3.04
N ARG A 121 10.23 -14.98 -1.87
CA ARG A 121 11.60 -15.18 -1.37
C ARG A 121 11.86 -16.67 -1.19
N TRP A 122 13.13 -17.08 -1.29
CA TRP A 122 13.51 -18.48 -1.11
C TRP A 122 13.07 -19.07 0.24
N CYS A 123 13.05 -18.27 1.32
CA CYS A 123 12.62 -18.71 2.64
C CYS A 123 11.12 -19.08 2.71
N ASP A 124 10.28 -18.57 1.80
CA ASP A 124 8.86 -18.93 1.75
C ASP A 124 8.68 -20.39 1.37
N LEU A 125 9.61 -20.96 0.61
CA LEU A 125 9.61 -22.39 0.24
C LEU A 125 9.78 -23.31 1.44
N LEU A 126 10.33 -22.83 2.55
CA LEU A 126 10.44 -23.62 3.78
C LEU A 126 9.07 -24.05 4.32
N LEU A 127 8.01 -23.28 4.05
CA LEU A 127 6.64 -23.60 4.46
C LEU A 127 6.11 -24.84 3.71
N PRO A 128 6.00 -24.87 2.37
CA PRO A 128 5.57 -26.07 1.67
C PRO A 128 6.55 -27.26 1.83
N ILE A 129 7.85 -27.01 1.95
CA ILE A 129 8.82 -28.08 2.27
C ILE A 129 8.48 -28.72 3.62
N SER A 130 8.11 -27.93 4.63
CA SER A 130 7.70 -28.47 5.94
C SER A 130 6.48 -29.38 5.84
N THR A 131 5.53 -29.09 4.93
CA THR A 131 4.38 -29.96 4.64
C THR A 131 4.82 -31.29 4.04
N VAL A 132 5.68 -31.23 3.02
CA VAL A 132 6.20 -32.45 2.36
C VAL A 132 6.98 -33.32 3.34
N VAL A 133 7.85 -32.72 4.14
CA VAL A 133 8.64 -33.43 5.17
C VAL A 133 7.70 -34.09 6.21
N THR A 134 6.70 -33.36 6.70
CA THR A 134 5.74 -33.88 7.66
C THR A 134 4.93 -35.04 7.07
N ALA A 135 4.45 -34.91 5.84
CA ALA A 135 3.75 -35.98 5.13
C ALA A 135 4.64 -37.23 4.96
N PHE A 136 5.88 -37.05 4.52
CA PHE A 136 6.86 -38.11 4.34
C PHE A 136 7.18 -38.83 5.66
N LEU A 137 7.45 -38.06 6.72
CA LEU A 137 7.71 -38.65 8.06
C LEU A 137 6.51 -39.42 8.57
N THR A 138 5.29 -38.88 8.41
CA THR A 138 4.07 -39.54 8.84
C THR A 138 3.86 -40.88 8.10
N PHE A 139 4.10 -40.89 6.79
CA PHE A 139 4.01 -42.09 5.96
C PHE A 139 5.10 -43.10 6.35
N ARG A 140 6.36 -42.68 6.41
CA ARG A 140 7.50 -43.58 6.68
C ARG A 140 7.46 -44.18 8.07
N ILE A 141 7.04 -43.46 9.09
CA ILE A 141 6.92 -43.92 10.46
C ILE A 141 5.66 -44.78 10.61
N GLY A 142 4.57 -44.41 9.92
CA GLY A 142 3.36 -45.25 9.87
C GLY A 142 3.60 -46.64 9.26
N CYS A 143 4.51 -46.75 8.28
CA CYS A 143 4.91 -48.04 7.69
C CYS A 143 5.89 -48.86 8.55
N ARG A 144 6.64 -48.22 9.47
CA ARG A 144 7.59 -48.89 10.37
C ARG A 144 7.02 -49.00 11.77
N GLN A 145 6.22 -49.97 12.07
CA GLN A 145 5.46 -50.24 13.31
C GLN A 145 6.19 -50.08 14.68
N LYS A 146 7.38 -49.49 14.78
CA LYS A 146 8.24 -49.55 15.97
C LYS A 146 8.37 -48.26 16.81
N ILE A 147 7.91 -47.11 16.36
CA ILE A 147 7.98 -45.85 17.15
C ILE A 147 6.62 -45.20 17.19
N THR A 148 5.94 -45.28 18.32
CA THR A 148 4.55 -44.86 18.46
C THR A 148 4.42 -43.65 19.39
N PHE A 149 4.71 -42.47 18.91
CA PHE A 149 4.07 -41.28 19.47
C PHE A 149 2.60 -41.28 19.03
N ARG A 150 1.77 -41.96 19.74
CA ARG A 150 0.33 -42.12 19.46
C ARG A 150 -0.49 -41.62 20.64
N PHE A 151 -1.62 -41.00 20.35
CA PHE A 151 -2.56 -40.53 21.37
C PHE A 151 -4.01 -40.91 21.03
N GLY A 152 -4.85 -41.00 22.06
CA GLY A 152 -6.27 -41.29 21.89
C GLY A 152 -7.10 -40.03 21.60
N ARG A 153 -8.21 -40.15 20.87
CA ARG A 153 -9.13 -39.05 20.63
C ARG A 153 -9.61 -38.35 21.91
N ARG A 154 -9.91 -39.13 22.96
CA ARG A 154 -10.35 -38.57 24.25
C ARG A 154 -9.28 -37.64 24.84
N THR A 155 -8.05 -38.09 24.90
CA THR A 155 -6.91 -37.32 25.39
C THR A 155 -6.73 -36.02 24.59
N TYR A 156 -6.91 -36.11 23.27
CA TYR A 156 -6.83 -34.92 22.39
C TYR A 156 -7.88 -33.88 22.73
N PHE A 157 -9.16 -34.26 22.81
CA PHE A 157 -10.23 -33.30 23.10
C PHE A 157 -10.14 -32.74 24.52
N VAL A 158 -9.69 -33.54 25.50
CA VAL A 158 -9.40 -33.05 26.85
C VAL A 158 -8.29 -31.99 26.81
N LEU A 159 -7.21 -32.27 26.10
CA LEU A 159 -6.12 -31.30 25.93
C LEU A 159 -6.59 -30.02 25.21
N LEU A 160 -7.39 -30.16 24.16
CA LEU A 160 -7.96 -29.01 23.42
C LEU A 160 -8.83 -28.15 24.35
N ILE A 161 -9.79 -28.73 25.05
CA ILE A 161 -10.69 -28.00 25.97
C ILE A 161 -9.89 -27.34 27.09
N PHE A 162 -8.94 -28.07 27.70
CA PHE A 162 -8.09 -27.53 28.76
C PHE A 162 -7.24 -26.34 28.26
N SER A 163 -6.64 -26.49 27.09
CA SER A 163 -5.81 -25.42 26.49
C SER A 163 -6.64 -24.18 26.13
N CYS A 164 -7.86 -24.39 25.58
CA CYS A 164 -8.79 -23.29 25.33
C CYS A 164 -9.21 -22.56 26.63
N ALA A 165 -9.50 -23.34 27.68
CA ALA A 165 -9.87 -22.76 28.97
C ALA A 165 -8.73 -21.94 29.60
N LEU A 166 -7.51 -22.48 29.58
CA LEU A 166 -6.33 -21.78 30.10
C LEU A 166 -6.07 -20.48 29.31
N LEU A 167 -6.14 -20.53 27.97
CA LEU A 167 -5.98 -19.34 27.14
C LEU A 167 -7.08 -18.31 27.45
N SER A 168 -8.33 -18.72 27.56
CA SER A 168 -9.46 -17.84 27.87
C SER A 168 -9.31 -17.18 29.24
N ILE A 169 -8.90 -17.93 30.26
CA ILE A 169 -8.65 -17.40 31.62
C ILE A 169 -7.51 -16.37 31.55
N ASN A 170 -6.41 -16.69 30.88
CA ASN A 170 -5.27 -15.77 30.76
C ASN A 170 -5.66 -14.47 30.04
N LEU A 171 -6.39 -14.57 28.94
CA LEU A 171 -6.88 -13.41 28.19
C LEU A 171 -7.84 -12.57 29.04
N SER A 172 -8.71 -13.21 29.82
CA SER A 172 -9.68 -12.52 30.70
C SER A 172 -9.00 -11.74 31.82
N VAL A 173 -7.98 -12.33 32.45
CA VAL A 173 -7.19 -11.66 33.52
C VAL A 173 -6.48 -10.39 33.00
N ARG A 174 -6.15 -10.35 31.71
CA ARG A 174 -5.50 -9.20 31.05
C ARG A 174 -6.47 -8.20 30.42
N GLY A 175 -7.74 -8.21 30.80
CA GLY A 175 -8.77 -7.31 30.26
C GLY A 175 -9.43 -7.81 28.98
N GLY A 176 -9.24 -9.11 28.67
CA GLY A 176 -9.82 -9.78 27.52
C GLY A 176 -9.00 -9.59 26.24
N PHE A 177 -9.38 -10.37 25.23
CA PHE A 177 -8.70 -10.39 23.93
C PHE A 177 -8.71 -9.00 23.25
N ILE A 178 -9.81 -8.26 23.39
CA ILE A 178 -9.96 -6.92 22.81
C ILE A 178 -8.96 -5.94 23.40
N ALA A 179 -8.75 -5.95 24.73
CA ALA A 179 -7.80 -5.05 25.38
C ALA A 179 -6.35 -5.33 24.94
N ILE A 180 -5.98 -6.60 24.84
CA ILE A 180 -4.65 -7.01 24.38
C ILE A 180 -4.45 -6.63 22.91
N TYR A 181 -5.45 -6.87 22.08
CA TYR A 181 -5.40 -6.50 20.67
C TYR A 181 -5.27 -4.99 20.48
N ARG A 182 -6.05 -4.19 21.20
CA ARG A 182 -5.94 -2.72 21.17
C ARG A 182 -4.55 -2.25 21.62
N ALA A 183 -3.99 -2.85 22.67
CA ALA A 183 -2.65 -2.54 23.13
C ALA A 183 -1.59 -2.85 22.07
N LEU A 184 -1.67 -4.00 21.41
CA LEU A 184 -0.79 -4.37 20.30
C LEU A 184 -0.96 -3.41 19.11
N ARG A 185 -2.18 -3.02 18.79
CA ARG A 185 -2.49 -2.13 17.68
C ARG A 185 -2.08 -0.68 17.94
N SER A 186 -2.02 -0.23 19.17
CA SER A 186 -1.57 1.13 19.52
C SER A 186 -0.07 1.31 19.45
N SER A 187 0.72 0.22 19.35
CA SER A 187 2.18 0.29 19.27
C SER A 187 2.66 0.62 17.85
N ALA A 188 3.86 1.17 17.75
CA ALA A 188 4.52 1.39 16.46
C ALA A 188 4.75 0.08 15.66
N HIS A 189 4.64 -1.06 16.31
CA HIS A 189 4.84 -2.40 15.76
C HIS A 189 3.53 -3.16 15.56
N GLN A 190 2.40 -2.50 15.56
CA GLN A 190 1.08 -3.13 15.52
C GLN A 190 0.89 -4.08 14.32
N HIS A 191 1.49 -3.77 13.16
CA HIS A 191 1.41 -4.60 11.97
C HIS A 191 2.45 -5.72 11.94
N ALA A 192 3.39 -5.68 12.85
CA ALA A 192 4.48 -6.61 12.99
C ALA A 192 4.31 -7.52 14.21
N SER A 193 3.21 -7.40 14.93
CA SER A 193 2.92 -8.19 16.14
C SER A 193 2.62 -9.63 15.79
N GLY A 194 3.58 -10.34 15.37
CA GLY A 194 3.63 -11.79 15.21
C GLY A 194 2.51 -12.42 14.37
N PRO A 195 2.86 -13.32 13.53
CA PRO A 195 1.97 -13.95 12.56
C PRO A 195 1.33 -15.21 13.10
N SER A 196 1.01 -15.24 14.34
CA SER A 196 0.23 -16.34 14.91
C SER A 196 -1.25 -16.10 14.61
N LEU A 197 -2.06 -17.13 14.85
CA LEU A 197 -3.52 -16.98 14.83
C LEU A 197 -4.02 -15.88 15.77
N TYR A 198 -3.26 -15.56 16.80
CA TYR A 198 -3.54 -14.43 17.67
C TYR A 198 -3.53 -13.09 16.91
N THR A 199 -2.59 -12.89 15.99
CA THR A 199 -2.50 -11.66 15.22
C THR A 199 -3.25 -11.72 13.90
N LEU A 200 -3.13 -12.78 13.12
CA LEU A 200 -3.76 -12.88 11.81
C LEU A 200 -5.27 -13.12 11.90
N PHE A 201 -5.72 -14.11 12.66
CA PHE A 201 -7.16 -14.32 12.85
C PHE A 201 -7.77 -13.26 13.75
N GLY A 202 -7.03 -12.76 14.73
CA GLY A 202 -7.43 -11.61 15.52
C GLY A 202 -7.61 -10.38 14.64
N THR A 203 -6.67 -10.09 13.74
CA THR A 203 -6.76 -8.98 12.78
C THR A 203 -7.97 -9.12 11.87
N LEU A 204 -8.21 -10.29 11.28
CA LEU A 204 -9.40 -10.55 10.47
C LEU A 204 -10.71 -10.38 11.25
N TYR A 205 -10.76 -10.89 12.50
CA TYR A 205 -11.92 -10.74 13.36
C TYR A 205 -12.19 -9.26 13.70
N PHE A 206 -11.14 -8.51 14.04
CA PHE A 206 -11.27 -7.11 14.40
C PHE A 206 -11.48 -6.21 13.18
N ASP A 207 -10.95 -6.56 12.01
CA ASP A 207 -11.31 -5.90 10.76
C ASP A 207 -12.83 -6.04 10.51
N TYR A 208 -13.38 -7.24 10.75
CA TYR A 208 -14.82 -7.45 10.64
C TYR A 208 -15.61 -6.68 11.73
N ALA A 209 -15.17 -6.76 12.97
CA ALA A 209 -15.82 -6.06 14.08
C ALA A 209 -15.73 -4.53 13.96
N GLU A 210 -14.66 -4.02 13.34
CA GLU A 210 -14.48 -2.59 13.07
C GLU A 210 -15.21 -2.11 11.81
N GLU A 211 -15.73 -3.01 11.00
CA GLU A 211 -16.54 -2.64 9.84
C GLU A 211 -17.87 -1.96 10.24
N PHE A 212 -18.34 -2.21 11.48
CA PHE A 212 -19.58 -1.66 12.03
C PHE A 212 -19.42 -1.02 13.42
N PRO A 213 -18.32 -0.29 13.73
CA PRO A 213 -18.20 0.34 15.01
C PRO A 213 -19.12 1.54 15.12
N GLU A 214 -19.59 1.85 16.31
CA GLU A 214 -20.20 3.15 16.62
C GLU A 214 -19.11 4.14 17.05
N LEU A 215 -19.19 5.36 16.60
CA LEU A 215 -18.29 6.44 17.03
C LEU A 215 -18.74 6.90 18.42
N THR A 216 -17.82 6.91 19.37
CA THR A 216 -18.12 7.45 20.71
C THR A 216 -18.18 8.98 20.67
N GLU A 217 -18.95 9.60 21.59
CA GLU A 217 -19.01 11.06 21.71
C GLU A 217 -17.62 11.69 21.95
N GLU A 218 -16.75 11.00 22.68
CA GLU A 218 -15.38 11.46 22.91
C GLU A 218 -14.56 11.48 21.60
N GLN A 219 -14.64 10.43 20.80
CA GLN A 219 -13.98 10.37 19.50
C GLN A 219 -14.53 11.42 18.54
N GLU A 220 -15.80 11.72 18.60
CA GLU A 220 -16.43 12.77 17.81
C GLU A 220 -15.91 14.15 18.21
N ARG A 221 -15.82 14.43 19.52
CA ARG A 221 -15.19 15.66 20.03
C ARG A 221 -13.72 15.78 19.64
N GLU A 222 -12.95 14.68 19.68
CA GLU A 222 -11.55 14.68 19.22
C GLU A 222 -11.44 15.06 17.74
N ILE A 223 -12.27 14.50 16.87
CA ILE A 223 -12.29 14.84 15.44
C ILE A 223 -12.62 16.34 15.26
N HIS A 224 -13.65 16.83 15.94
CA HIS A 224 -14.05 18.23 15.88
C HIS A 224 -12.94 19.18 16.35
N THR A 225 -12.34 18.87 17.49
CA THR A 225 -11.23 19.66 18.07
C THR A 225 -10.04 19.68 17.12
N TRP A 226 -9.72 18.52 16.55
CA TRP A 226 -8.58 18.40 15.65
C TRP A 226 -8.81 19.20 14.34
N LEU A 227 -10.01 19.09 13.75
CA LEU A 227 -10.37 19.83 12.53
C LEU A 227 -10.43 21.35 12.77
N SER A 228 -10.94 21.79 13.93
CA SER A 228 -11.01 23.20 14.30
C SER A 228 -9.63 23.81 14.51
N GLY A 229 -8.68 23.05 15.04
CA GLY A 229 -7.29 23.48 15.25
C GLY A 229 -6.38 23.36 14.03
N ARG A 230 -6.88 22.93 12.84
CA ARG A 230 -6.04 22.85 11.65
C ARG A 230 -5.66 24.24 11.13
N PRO A 231 -4.48 24.38 10.49
CA PRO A 231 -4.13 25.62 9.84
C PRO A 231 -5.15 26.00 8.75
N SER A 232 -5.61 27.25 8.79
CA SER A 232 -6.44 27.79 7.70
C SER A 232 -5.61 27.91 6.42
N LEU A 233 -6.26 27.74 5.28
CA LEU A 233 -5.63 28.03 4.00
C LEU A 233 -5.41 29.54 3.88
N VAL A 234 -4.15 29.97 3.84
CA VAL A 234 -3.79 31.37 3.73
C VAL A 234 -3.73 31.75 2.25
N PRO A 235 -4.53 32.72 1.78
CA PRO A 235 -4.43 33.17 0.40
C PRO A 235 -3.02 33.69 0.09
N VAL A 236 -2.54 33.38 -1.11
CA VAL A 236 -1.29 33.94 -1.61
C VAL A 236 -1.64 35.22 -2.36
N PRO A 237 -1.18 36.39 -1.90
CA PRO A 237 -1.53 37.65 -2.56
C PRO A 237 -0.86 37.79 -3.94
N ASP A 238 -1.53 38.53 -4.83
CA ASP A 238 -1.00 38.96 -6.13
C ASP A 238 -0.51 37.85 -7.07
N ILE A 239 -1.14 36.67 -7.03
CA ILE A 239 -0.83 35.59 -7.97
C ILE A 239 -1.81 35.55 -9.14
N GLU A 240 -1.28 35.31 -10.34
CA GLU A 240 -2.07 35.05 -11.54
C GLU A 240 -2.43 33.55 -11.58
N CYS A 241 -3.62 33.22 -11.06
CA CYS A 241 -4.08 31.84 -10.98
C CYS A 241 -4.35 31.25 -12.37
N ARG A 242 -4.04 29.95 -12.53
CA ARG A 242 -4.36 29.21 -13.75
C ARG A 242 -5.80 28.68 -13.70
N ASP A 243 -6.44 28.57 -14.86
CA ASP A 243 -7.82 28.09 -14.97
C ASP A 243 -7.88 26.58 -15.15
N ASN A 244 -6.84 25.99 -15.73
CA ASN A 244 -6.72 24.57 -16.02
C ASN A 244 -5.65 23.92 -15.16
N CYS A 245 -5.88 22.63 -14.83
CA CYS A 245 -4.89 21.81 -14.13
C CYS A 245 -4.79 20.43 -14.78
N ILE A 246 -3.58 20.04 -15.13
CA ILE A 246 -3.25 18.65 -15.55
C ILE A 246 -2.38 18.04 -14.46
N LEU A 247 -2.87 16.97 -13.83
CA LEU A 247 -2.15 16.22 -12.79
C LEU A 247 -1.67 14.89 -13.36
N ILE A 248 -0.36 14.74 -13.50
CA ILE A 248 0.30 13.50 -13.93
C ILE A 248 0.82 12.78 -12.69
N LEU A 249 0.20 11.64 -12.37
CA LEU A 249 0.67 10.70 -11.36
C LEU A 249 1.56 9.68 -12.05
N ALA A 250 2.87 9.87 -11.90
CA ALA A 250 3.87 8.99 -12.48
C ALA A 250 4.08 7.78 -11.57
N GLU A 251 3.70 6.60 -12.04
CA GLU A 251 3.79 5.34 -11.30
C GLU A 251 5.20 5.12 -10.75
N SER A 252 5.31 5.04 -9.43
CA SER A 252 6.53 4.74 -8.69
C SER A 252 7.72 5.67 -8.96
N LEU A 253 7.50 6.91 -9.42
CA LEU A 253 8.57 7.87 -9.69
C LEU A 253 9.13 8.45 -8.37
N GLU A 254 10.39 8.18 -8.10
CA GLU A 254 11.09 8.69 -6.92
C GLU A 254 12.04 9.85 -7.26
N SER A 255 12.28 10.71 -6.28
CA SER A 255 13.10 11.92 -6.46
C SER A 255 14.57 11.65 -6.77
N TRP A 256 15.12 10.53 -6.30
CA TRP A 256 16.55 10.23 -6.44
C TRP A 256 17.02 10.06 -7.88
N VAL A 257 16.13 9.78 -8.84
CA VAL A 257 16.49 9.68 -10.27
C VAL A 257 16.59 11.03 -10.97
N LEU A 258 16.09 12.11 -10.35
CA LEU A 258 16.18 13.45 -10.92
C LEU A 258 17.59 14.02 -10.76
N ASN A 259 18.06 14.72 -11.79
CA ASN A 259 19.43 15.26 -11.88
C ASN A 259 20.52 14.18 -11.69
N LEU A 260 20.19 12.91 -11.92
CA LEU A 260 21.10 11.79 -11.78
C LEU A 260 21.74 11.42 -13.12
N THR A 261 23.05 11.22 -13.09
CA THR A 261 23.83 10.64 -14.20
C THR A 261 24.55 9.40 -13.71
N VAL A 262 24.35 8.26 -14.36
CA VAL A 262 25.00 7.00 -14.06
C VAL A 262 25.68 6.49 -15.32
N GLU A 263 26.96 6.13 -15.24
CA GLU A 263 27.76 5.66 -16.37
C GLU A 263 27.66 6.55 -17.63
N ASN A 264 27.72 7.86 -17.42
CA ASN A 264 27.55 8.93 -18.43
C ASN A 264 26.17 8.98 -19.12
N GLN A 265 25.16 8.35 -18.54
CA GLN A 265 23.78 8.41 -19.02
C GLN A 265 22.92 9.21 -18.03
N GLU A 266 22.33 10.29 -18.48
CA GLU A 266 21.38 11.08 -17.70
C GLU A 266 20.06 10.34 -17.61
N ILE A 267 19.53 10.16 -16.37
CA ILE A 267 18.38 9.28 -16.17
C ILE A 267 17.08 9.97 -16.55
N THR A 268 16.92 11.23 -16.23
CA THR A 268 15.67 11.99 -16.47
C THR A 268 15.94 13.31 -17.20
N PRO A 269 16.47 13.28 -18.45
CA PRO A 269 16.88 14.49 -19.16
C PRO A 269 15.75 15.48 -19.43
N TYR A 270 14.53 15.00 -19.70
CA TYR A 270 13.39 15.90 -19.96
C TYR A 270 12.92 16.59 -18.67
N LEU A 271 12.70 15.85 -17.59
CA LEU A 271 12.33 16.43 -16.29
C LEU A 271 13.41 17.36 -15.78
N ASN A 272 14.69 17.00 -15.90
CA ASN A 272 15.80 17.87 -15.50
C ASN A 272 15.83 19.20 -16.27
N LYS A 273 15.43 19.20 -17.54
CA LYS A 273 15.26 20.42 -18.33
C LYS A 273 14.07 21.24 -17.82
N LEU A 274 12.94 20.60 -17.52
CA LEU A 274 11.74 21.26 -17.00
C LEU A 274 11.96 21.86 -15.60
N LEU A 275 12.77 21.23 -14.75
CA LEU A 275 13.14 21.78 -13.44
C LEU A 275 13.91 23.12 -13.52
N LYS A 276 14.56 23.41 -14.65
CA LYS A 276 15.32 24.65 -14.86
C LYS A 276 14.48 25.79 -15.44
N GLU A 277 13.21 25.54 -15.77
CA GLU A 277 12.34 26.58 -16.31
C GLU A 277 11.96 27.61 -15.23
N PRO A 278 11.96 28.93 -15.56
CA PRO A 278 11.74 29.98 -14.57
C PRO A 278 10.38 29.92 -13.86
N SER A 279 9.37 29.31 -14.48
CA SER A 279 8.01 29.18 -13.93
C SER A 279 7.78 27.84 -13.23
N THR A 280 8.83 27.12 -12.86
CA THR A 280 8.70 25.82 -12.19
C THR A 280 8.75 25.94 -10.67
N LEU A 281 7.76 25.34 -9.99
CA LEU A 281 7.85 25.01 -8.57
C LEU A 281 8.37 23.59 -8.44
N TYR A 282 9.34 23.37 -7.57
CA TYR A 282 9.94 22.05 -7.34
C TYR A 282 10.14 21.76 -5.87
N ALA A 283 9.63 20.63 -5.42
CA ALA A 283 9.88 20.07 -4.08
C ALA A 283 10.37 18.61 -4.21
N PRO A 284 11.66 18.36 -3.94
CA PRO A 284 12.26 17.02 -4.07
C PRO A 284 11.94 16.07 -2.91
N HIS A 285 11.53 16.58 -1.75
CA HIS A 285 11.43 15.80 -0.53
C HIS A 285 9.97 15.62 -0.08
N VAL A 286 9.15 15.05 -0.98
CA VAL A 286 7.78 14.68 -0.67
C VAL A 286 7.75 13.26 -0.12
N LEU A 287 7.58 13.13 1.18
CA LEU A 287 7.54 11.82 1.84
C LEU A 287 6.31 11.06 1.38
N THR A 288 6.50 9.83 0.93
CA THR A 288 5.43 8.89 0.60
C THR A 288 4.59 8.57 1.84
N GLN A 289 3.27 8.68 1.71
CA GLN A 289 2.31 8.49 2.79
C GLN A 289 1.23 7.46 2.45
N VAL A 290 1.38 6.74 1.34
CA VAL A 290 0.48 5.65 0.94
C VAL A 290 0.59 4.46 1.87
N ASN A 291 -0.49 3.69 1.97
CA ASN A 291 -0.56 2.45 2.73
C ASN A 291 -1.05 1.30 1.81
N GLY A 292 -1.96 0.48 2.26
CA GLY A 292 -2.47 -0.69 1.55
C GLY A 292 -3.11 -0.44 0.19
N GLY A 293 -3.54 0.79 -0.09
CA GLY A 293 -4.13 1.18 -1.37
C GLY A 293 -3.12 1.61 -2.44
N ARG A 294 -1.85 1.88 -2.08
CA ARG A 294 -0.80 2.32 -3.02
C ARG A 294 -1.24 3.51 -3.89
N SER A 295 -1.25 3.37 -5.21
CA SER A 295 -1.61 4.44 -6.15
C SER A 295 -2.99 5.04 -5.92
N ILE A 296 -3.98 4.27 -5.41
CA ILE A 296 -5.29 4.85 -5.07
C ILE A 296 -5.23 5.67 -3.77
N ASP A 297 -4.37 5.32 -2.81
CA ASP A 297 -4.12 6.14 -1.62
C ASP A 297 -3.44 7.46 -1.98
N ALA A 298 -2.52 7.45 -2.95
CA ALA A 298 -1.91 8.67 -3.47
C ALA A 298 -2.96 9.65 -4.02
N GLN A 299 -3.98 9.15 -4.71
CA GLN A 299 -5.09 9.97 -5.18
C GLN A 299 -5.89 10.59 -4.02
N LEU A 300 -6.12 9.84 -2.94
CA LEU A 300 -6.75 10.37 -1.72
C LEU A 300 -5.92 11.49 -1.09
N LEU A 301 -4.62 11.24 -0.92
CA LEU A 301 -3.67 12.19 -0.34
C LEU A 301 -3.64 13.51 -1.12
N MET A 302 -3.46 13.42 -2.44
CA MET A 302 -3.21 14.57 -3.29
C MET A 302 -4.47 15.30 -3.75
N LEU A 303 -5.63 14.65 -3.72
CA LEU A 303 -6.89 15.25 -4.18
C LEU A 303 -7.86 15.60 -3.05
N ALA A 304 -7.74 14.97 -1.88
CA ALA A 304 -8.60 15.22 -0.72
C ALA A 304 -7.82 15.60 0.55
N GLY A 305 -6.49 15.43 0.55
CA GLY A 305 -5.63 15.76 1.69
C GLY A 305 -5.92 14.93 2.93
N LEU A 306 -6.30 13.67 2.76
CA LEU A 306 -6.55 12.71 3.84
C LEU A 306 -5.49 11.61 3.82
N LEU A 307 -5.02 11.22 5.00
CA LEU A 307 -4.15 10.05 5.14
C LEU A 307 -4.98 8.77 4.92
N PRO A 308 -4.40 7.74 4.29
CA PRO A 308 -5.12 6.52 4.00
C PRO A 308 -5.50 5.74 5.25
N LEU A 309 -6.39 4.78 5.11
CA LEU A 309 -6.77 3.87 6.19
C LEU A 309 -5.53 3.15 6.75
N GLN A 310 -5.57 2.86 8.05
CA GLN A 310 -4.53 2.08 8.69
C GLN A 310 -4.48 0.63 8.15
N THR A 311 -5.60 0.09 7.69
CA THR A 311 -5.73 -1.25 7.11
C THR A 311 -6.64 -1.24 5.89
N GLY A 312 -6.21 -1.91 4.82
CA GLY A 312 -6.94 -2.00 3.56
C GLY A 312 -6.91 -0.70 2.76
N ALA A 313 -7.67 -0.67 1.67
CA ALA A 313 -7.81 0.49 0.81
C ALA A 313 -9.18 1.16 1.01
N TYR A 314 -9.21 2.47 1.17
CA TYR A 314 -10.45 3.22 1.30
C TYR A 314 -11.37 3.06 0.10
N SER A 315 -10.79 2.94 -1.08
CA SER A 315 -11.50 2.75 -2.34
C SER A 315 -12.36 1.49 -2.40
N CYS A 316 -11.99 0.46 -1.64
CA CYS A 316 -12.74 -0.80 -1.56
C CYS A 316 -13.81 -0.75 -0.47
N ARG A 317 -13.52 -0.07 0.64
CA ARG A 317 -14.38 -0.07 1.82
C ARG A 317 -15.35 1.12 1.85
N PHE A 318 -14.91 2.29 1.42
CA PHE A 318 -15.63 3.56 1.54
C PHE A 318 -15.62 4.39 0.25
N PRO A 319 -15.88 3.79 -0.93
CA PRO A 319 -15.75 4.47 -2.23
C PRO A 319 -16.81 5.56 -2.44
N PHE A 320 -17.91 5.52 -1.70
CA PHE A 320 -19.06 6.41 -1.87
C PHE A 320 -19.19 7.47 -0.77
N ASN A 321 -18.19 7.55 0.13
CA ASN A 321 -18.18 8.58 1.15
C ASN A 321 -18.08 9.99 0.55
N THR A 322 -18.40 10.96 1.37
CA THR A 322 -18.24 12.37 1.01
C THR A 322 -16.77 12.77 1.09
N TYR A 323 -16.23 13.22 -0.03
CA TYR A 323 -14.86 13.75 -0.11
C TYR A 323 -14.91 15.17 -0.66
N HIS A 324 -14.19 16.10 -0.03
CA HIS A 324 -13.97 17.46 -0.52
C HIS A 324 -12.66 17.48 -1.30
N THR A 325 -12.75 17.49 -2.62
CA THR A 325 -11.62 17.16 -3.50
C THR A 325 -11.23 18.31 -4.42
N LEU A 326 -10.01 18.28 -4.93
CA LEU A 326 -9.52 19.24 -5.93
C LEU A 326 -10.41 19.28 -7.19
N PRO A 327 -10.80 18.15 -7.80
CA PRO A 327 -11.74 18.20 -8.94
C PRO A 327 -13.06 18.91 -8.62
N LYS A 328 -13.63 18.71 -7.43
CA LYS A 328 -14.86 19.41 -7.01
C LYS A 328 -14.61 20.92 -6.84
N ALA A 329 -13.48 21.31 -6.24
CA ALA A 329 -13.11 22.70 -6.08
C ALA A 329 -12.93 23.39 -7.44
N MET A 330 -12.25 22.74 -8.38
CA MET A 330 -12.07 23.22 -9.74
C MET A 330 -13.41 23.37 -10.46
N LYS A 331 -14.29 22.39 -10.34
CA LYS A 331 -15.63 22.45 -10.94
C LYS A 331 -16.49 23.57 -10.36
N GLU A 332 -16.50 23.73 -9.05
CA GLU A 332 -17.30 24.74 -8.34
C GLU A 332 -16.82 26.16 -8.62
N LEU A 333 -15.50 26.41 -8.58
CA LEU A 333 -14.94 27.77 -8.63
C LEU A 333 -14.40 28.17 -10.00
N LYS A 334 -14.07 27.22 -10.87
CA LYS A 334 -13.52 27.46 -12.22
C LYS A 334 -14.42 26.93 -13.34
N GLY A 335 -15.51 26.22 -13.02
CA GLY A 335 -16.44 25.65 -14.02
C GLY A 335 -15.79 24.56 -14.87
N THR A 336 -14.81 23.82 -14.33
CA THR A 336 -14.07 22.82 -15.10
C THR A 336 -14.89 21.58 -15.40
N ARG A 337 -14.60 20.96 -16.54
CA ARG A 337 -14.90 19.57 -16.79
C ARG A 337 -13.74 18.69 -16.37
N ASN A 338 -14.03 17.64 -15.62
CA ASN A 338 -13.04 16.84 -14.92
C ASN A 338 -12.88 15.48 -15.59
N TYR A 339 -11.64 15.15 -15.96
CA TYR A 339 -11.29 13.92 -16.65
C TYR A 339 -10.31 13.08 -15.84
N LEU A 340 -10.49 11.75 -15.90
CA LEU A 340 -9.48 10.76 -15.46
C LEU A 340 -9.07 9.92 -16.67
N LEU A 341 -7.78 9.91 -16.97
CA LEU A 341 -7.17 9.08 -18.01
C LEU A 341 -6.25 8.06 -17.33
N THR A 342 -6.49 6.76 -17.56
CA THR A 342 -5.71 5.67 -16.96
C THR A 342 -5.66 4.45 -17.88
N VAL A 343 -4.54 3.77 -17.90
CA VAL A 343 -4.38 2.51 -18.65
C VAL A 343 -4.92 1.29 -17.90
N ASP A 344 -5.37 1.45 -16.67
CA ASP A 344 -5.99 0.39 -15.89
C ASP A 344 -7.50 0.28 -16.14
N LYS A 345 -8.07 -0.85 -15.70
CA LYS A 345 -9.52 -1.06 -15.70
C LYS A 345 -10.15 -0.27 -14.54
N THR A 346 -11.34 0.27 -14.75
CA THR A 346 -12.09 0.99 -13.70
C THR A 346 -12.39 0.13 -12.45
N LYS A 347 -12.35 -1.19 -12.59
CA LYS A 347 -12.50 -2.15 -11.48
C LYS A 347 -11.25 -2.27 -10.60
N THR A 348 -10.05 -1.97 -11.16
CA THR A 348 -8.81 -1.99 -10.39
C THR A 348 -8.92 -0.97 -9.27
N TRP A 349 -8.71 -1.41 -8.04
CA TRP A 349 -8.87 -0.57 -6.84
C TRP A 349 -10.24 0.14 -6.73
N ASN A 350 -11.27 -0.36 -7.42
CA ASN A 350 -12.59 0.29 -7.49
C ASN A 350 -12.53 1.77 -7.97
N GLN A 351 -11.52 2.08 -8.78
CA GLN A 351 -11.17 3.43 -9.22
C GLN A 351 -12.34 4.16 -9.89
N GLY A 352 -13.19 3.43 -10.62
CA GLY A 352 -14.36 4.04 -11.27
C GLY A 352 -15.37 4.62 -10.31
N ALA A 353 -15.61 3.97 -9.16
CA ALA A 353 -16.51 4.48 -8.12
C ALA A 353 -15.89 5.68 -7.40
N VAL A 354 -14.63 5.56 -7.02
CA VAL A 354 -13.87 6.63 -6.36
C VAL A 354 -13.79 7.89 -7.24
N ALA A 355 -13.46 7.74 -8.51
CA ALA A 355 -13.37 8.87 -9.43
C ALA A 355 -14.67 9.68 -9.47
N ARG A 356 -15.82 9.01 -9.52
CA ARG A 356 -17.14 9.68 -9.46
C ARG A 356 -17.35 10.39 -8.13
N SER A 357 -17.02 9.75 -7.00
CA SER A 357 -17.12 10.37 -5.67
C SER A 357 -16.18 11.57 -5.53
N PHE A 358 -15.07 11.60 -6.28
CA PHE A 358 -14.12 12.69 -6.32
C PHE A 358 -14.52 13.84 -7.26
N GLY A 359 -15.60 13.68 -8.05
CA GLY A 359 -16.09 14.71 -8.95
C GLY A 359 -15.52 14.64 -10.36
N ILE A 360 -15.05 13.48 -10.79
CA ILE A 360 -14.65 13.22 -12.18
C ILE A 360 -15.90 13.00 -13.04
N ASP A 361 -16.01 13.73 -14.14
CA ASP A 361 -17.13 13.69 -15.07
C ASP A 361 -16.96 12.58 -16.13
N THR A 362 -15.73 12.43 -16.63
CA THR A 362 -15.41 11.49 -17.72
C THR A 362 -14.19 10.64 -17.36
N ILE A 363 -14.33 9.33 -17.51
CA ILE A 363 -13.24 8.37 -17.28
C ILE A 363 -12.87 7.74 -18.61
N ILE A 364 -11.63 7.89 -19.02
CA ILE A 364 -11.00 7.20 -20.17
C ILE A 364 -10.07 6.14 -19.57
N SER A 365 -10.36 4.87 -19.82
CA SER A 365 -9.70 3.74 -19.15
C SER A 365 -9.22 2.68 -20.13
N TYR A 366 -8.73 1.54 -19.64
CA TYR A 366 -8.16 0.45 -20.43
C TYR A 366 -8.89 0.14 -21.75
N PRO A 367 -10.22 -0.02 -21.83
CA PRO A 367 -10.89 -0.37 -23.08
C PRO A 367 -10.91 0.77 -24.11
N ASP A 368 -10.65 2.00 -23.69
CA ASP A 368 -10.72 3.19 -24.56
C ASP A 368 -9.36 3.48 -25.25
N PHE A 369 -8.33 2.67 -24.94
CA PHE A 369 -7.00 2.77 -25.53
C PHE A 369 -6.69 1.58 -26.41
N ARG A 370 -5.98 1.83 -27.54
CA ARG A 370 -5.47 0.79 -28.43
C ARG A 370 -4.17 0.23 -27.86
N MET A 371 -4.07 -1.08 -27.70
CA MET A 371 -2.87 -1.77 -27.21
C MET A 371 -1.78 -1.82 -28.27
N THR A 372 -1.17 -0.69 -28.56
CA THR A 372 -0.08 -0.54 -29.53
C THR A 372 1.29 -0.90 -28.97
N GLU A 373 1.44 -0.84 -27.64
CA GLU A 373 2.68 -1.14 -26.94
C GLU A 373 2.35 -1.80 -25.62
N ALA A 374 2.59 -3.11 -25.51
CA ALA A 374 2.32 -3.85 -24.27
C ALA A 374 3.51 -3.75 -23.32
N PHE A 375 3.29 -3.25 -22.12
CA PHE A 375 4.31 -3.02 -21.10
C PHE A 375 4.04 -3.83 -19.84
N GLY A 376 5.14 -4.32 -19.23
CA GLY A 376 5.08 -5.08 -18.00
C GLY A 376 4.33 -6.41 -18.10
N ASN A 377 4.28 -7.12 -16.99
CA ASN A 377 3.67 -8.45 -16.92
C ASN A 377 2.15 -8.44 -17.12
N ARG A 378 1.48 -7.32 -16.83
CA ARG A 378 0.03 -7.16 -17.01
C ARG A 378 -0.36 -6.77 -18.43
N LYS A 379 0.60 -6.60 -19.32
CA LYS A 379 0.37 -6.12 -20.69
C LYS A 379 -0.52 -4.87 -20.72
N ARG A 380 -0.17 -3.87 -19.91
CA ARG A 380 -0.79 -2.54 -19.99
C ARG A 380 -0.11 -1.71 -21.06
N LEU A 381 -0.79 -0.67 -21.52
CA LEU A 381 -0.21 0.27 -22.46
C LEU A 381 0.98 0.99 -21.82
N GLY A 382 2.12 1.04 -22.49
CA GLY A 382 3.29 1.78 -22.05
C GLY A 382 3.07 3.30 -22.09
N ASP A 383 3.80 4.04 -21.27
CA ASP A 383 3.55 5.49 -21.06
C ASP A 383 3.74 6.31 -22.33
N LYS A 384 4.71 5.97 -23.21
CA LYS A 384 4.88 6.66 -24.50
C LYS A 384 3.63 6.52 -25.37
N ALA A 385 3.11 5.31 -25.50
CA ALA A 385 1.89 5.04 -26.26
C ALA A 385 0.64 5.63 -25.58
N PHE A 386 0.61 5.64 -24.23
CA PHE A 386 -0.46 6.26 -23.46
C PHE A 386 -0.54 7.77 -23.73
N PHE A 387 0.55 8.50 -23.55
CA PHE A 387 0.56 9.95 -23.78
C PHE A 387 0.33 10.30 -25.26
N ALA A 388 0.84 9.52 -26.21
CA ALA A 388 0.54 9.70 -27.62
C ALA A 388 -0.96 9.59 -27.92
N GLN A 389 -1.66 8.61 -27.34
CA GLN A 389 -3.10 8.47 -27.51
C GLN A 389 -3.90 9.50 -26.69
N CYS A 390 -3.40 9.94 -25.54
CA CYS A 390 -4.00 11.08 -24.82
C CYS A 390 -3.93 12.35 -25.67
N ARG A 391 -2.78 12.63 -26.30
CA ARG A 391 -2.64 13.73 -27.25
C ARG A 391 -3.65 13.63 -28.40
N GLU A 392 -3.77 12.46 -29.03
CA GLU A 392 -4.73 12.22 -30.11
C GLU A 392 -6.18 12.51 -29.67
N LYS A 393 -6.57 12.10 -28.45
CA LYS A 393 -7.89 12.37 -27.89
C LYS A 393 -8.14 13.84 -27.62
N ILE A 394 -7.11 14.58 -27.16
CA ILE A 394 -7.17 16.02 -27.00
C ILE A 394 -7.32 16.72 -28.36
N GLU A 395 -6.54 16.35 -29.36
CA GLU A 395 -6.60 16.90 -30.71
C GLU A 395 -7.94 16.66 -31.41
N LYS A 396 -8.59 15.53 -31.14
CA LYS A 396 -9.94 15.20 -31.63
C LYS A 396 -11.05 15.87 -30.84
N GLY A 397 -10.76 16.52 -29.73
CA GLY A 397 -11.77 17.09 -28.83
C GLY A 397 -12.58 16.03 -28.07
N GLU A 398 -12.08 14.78 -27.93
CA GLU A 398 -12.69 13.77 -27.05
C GLU A 398 -12.44 14.11 -25.56
N VAL A 399 -11.32 14.74 -25.29
CA VAL A 399 -10.87 15.27 -23.99
C VAL A 399 -10.48 16.73 -24.22
N TRP A 400 -10.91 17.64 -23.34
CA TRP A 400 -10.57 19.06 -23.42
C TRP A 400 -11.09 19.75 -24.70
N HIS A 401 -12.38 20.03 -24.75
CA HIS A 401 -12.99 20.77 -25.85
C HIS A 401 -12.52 22.24 -25.89
N SER A 402 -12.53 22.83 -27.07
CA SER A 402 -12.17 24.24 -27.24
C SER A 402 -13.05 25.16 -26.37
N GLY A 403 -12.41 26.07 -25.64
CA GLY A 403 -13.06 27.00 -24.72
C GLY A 403 -13.49 26.41 -23.39
N GLU A 404 -13.23 25.14 -23.12
CA GLU A 404 -13.52 24.47 -21.87
C GLU A 404 -12.37 24.64 -20.87
N ASN A 405 -12.69 24.98 -19.61
CA ASN A 405 -11.74 24.84 -18.52
C ASN A 405 -11.73 23.38 -18.05
N VAL A 406 -10.55 22.86 -17.74
CA VAL A 406 -10.40 21.43 -17.42
C VAL A 406 -9.57 21.16 -16.17
N PHE A 407 -9.94 20.08 -15.49
CA PHE A 407 -9.06 19.31 -14.64
C PHE A 407 -8.83 17.92 -15.28
N ILE A 408 -7.59 17.56 -15.54
CA ILE A 408 -7.24 16.26 -16.15
C ILE A 408 -6.28 15.54 -15.22
N GLN A 409 -6.71 14.42 -14.68
CA GLN A 409 -5.84 13.49 -13.96
C GLN A 409 -5.37 12.39 -14.91
N MET A 410 -4.07 12.18 -14.98
CA MET A 410 -3.42 11.16 -15.80
C MET A 410 -2.62 10.23 -14.90
N VAL A 411 -2.88 8.93 -14.99
CA VAL A 411 -2.21 7.91 -14.18
C VAL A 411 -1.42 7.00 -15.09
N THR A 412 -0.08 7.01 -14.96
CA THR A 412 0.82 6.19 -15.77
C THR A 412 0.94 4.77 -15.21
N TYR A 413 1.69 3.90 -15.89
CA TYR A 413 1.84 2.50 -15.47
C TYR A 413 3.26 1.95 -15.60
N SER A 414 4.09 2.49 -16.50
CA SER A 414 5.35 1.82 -16.86
C SER A 414 6.32 1.63 -15.70
N GLY A 415 6.27 2.53 -14.70
CA GLY A 415 7.04 2.45 -13.46
C GLY A 415 6.66 1.31 -12.51
N HIS A 416 5.67 0.47 -12.87
CA HIS A 416 5.21 -0.59 -11.98
C HIS A 416 6.24 -1.72 -11.81
N SER A 417 6.51 -2.09 -10.55
CA SER A 417 7.37 -3.25 -10.22
C SER A 417 6.92 -4.52 -10.96
N PRO A 418 7.84 -5.36 -11.44
CA PRO A 418 9.29 -5.42 -11.17
C PRO A 418 10.17 -4.61 -12.16
N PHE A 419 9.69 -3.53 -12.75
CA PHE A 419 10.42 -2.61 -13.65
C PHE A 419 10.92 -3.26 -14.94
N LYS A 420 10.31 -4.34 -15.37
CA LYS A 420 10.71 -5.07 -16.59
C LYS A 420 10.04 -4.46 -17.81
N MET A 421 10.84 -4.07 -18.78
CA MET A 421 10.37 -3.55 -20.06
C MET A 421 10.95 -4.34 -21.25
N PRO A 422 10.28 -4.31 -22.41
CA PRO A 422 10.80 -4.94 -23.63
C PRO A 422 12.17 -4.36 -24.00
N GLU A 423 13.11 -5.21 -24.40
CA GLU A 423 14.46 -4.79 -24.78
C GLU A 423 14.46 -3.74 -25.91
N SER A 424 13.52 -3.88 -26.85
CA SER A 424 13.35 -2.95 -27.97
C SER A 424 12.96 -1.51 -27.56
N LEU A 425 12.52 -1.32 -26.33
CA LEU A 425 12.13 0.00 -25.81
C LEU A 425 13.21 0.63 -24.92
N LYS A 426 14.24 -0.12 -24.55
CA LYS A 426 15.34 0.38 -23.75
C LYS A 426 16.23 1.29 -24.56
N THR A 427 16.49 2.48 -24.04
CA THR A 427 17.37 3.50 -24.65
C THR A 427 18.61 3.78 -23.81
N VAL A 428 18.63 3.29 -22.56
CA VAL A 428 19.77 3.34 -21.64
C VAL A 428 20.13 1.93 -21.19
N HIS A 429 21.43 1.68 -21.01
CA HIS A 429 21.96 0.37 -20.61
C HIS A 429 23.05 0.55 -19.57
N PHE A 430 23.02 -0.25 -18.51
CA PHE A 430 23.96 -0.16 -17.40
C PHE A 430 24.82 -1.42 -17.32
N SER A 431 26.09 -1.25 -16.86
CA SER A 431 27.01 -2.36 -16.67
C SER A 431 26.63 -3.22 -15.46
N ASN A 432 27.24 -4.41 -15.35
CA ASN A 432 27.07 -5.32 -14.23
C ASN A 432 27.54 -4.74 -12.86
N ARG A 433 28.07 -3.52 -12.83
CA ARG A 433 28.43 -2.81 -11.60
C ARG A 433 27.23 -2.19 -10.92
N VAL A 434 26.16 -1.97 -11.66
CA VAL A 434 24.86 -1.47 -11.14
C VAL A 434 23.99 -2.68 -10.82
N PRO A 435 23.41 -2.78 -9.61
CA PRO A 435 22.49 -3.86 -9.28
C PRO A 435 21.31 -3.91 -10.26
N GLU A 436 20.91 -5.12 -10.70
CA GLU A 436 19.90 -5.33 -11.73
C GLU A 436 18.61 -4.53 -11.46
N ILE A 437 18.08 -4.62 -10.24
CA ILE A 437 16.84 -3.92 -9.88
C ILE A 437 16.97 -2.39 -9.96
N MET A 438 18.14 -1.83 -9.65
CA MET A 438 18.43 -0.41 -9.78
C MET A 438 18.54 -0.02 -11.25
N ALA A 439 19.20 -0.83 -12.07
CA ALA A 439 19.33 -0.63 -13.52
C ALA A 439 17.96 -0.68 -14.21
N ASP A 440 17.14 -1.68 -13.89
CA ASP A 440 15.78 -1.81 -14.41
C ASP A 440 14.91 -0.60 -14.02
N TYR A 441 14.98 -0.18 -12.76
CA TYR A 441 14.24 1.00 -12.28
C TYR A 441 14.65 2.28 -13.04
N MET A 442 15.96 2.55 -13.15
CA MET A 442 16.46 3.73 -13.89
C MET A 442 16.08 3.68 -15.37
N THR A 443 16.10 2.48 -15.98
CA THR A 443 15.71 2.30 -17.37
C THR A 443 14.23 2.65 -17.61
N VAL A 444 13.36 2.22 -16.71
CA VAL A 444 11.93 2.55 -16.79
C VAL A 444 11.68 4.02 -16.46
N ALA A 445 12.39 4.59 -15.47
CA ALA A 445 12.30 6.01 -15.16
C ALA A 445 12.70 6.88 -16.36
N HIS A 446 13.75 6.51 -17.10
CA HIS A 446 14.17 7.19 -18.32
C HIS A 446 13.10 7.11 -19.43
N TYR A 447 12.46 5.96 -19.58
CA TYR A 447 11.37 5.78 -20.55
C TYR A 447 10.15 6.64 -20.21
N THR A 448 9.76 6.70 -18.93
CA THR A 448 8.64 7.52 -18.45
C THR A 448 8.97 9.02 -18.52
N ASP A 449 10.21 9.41 -18.25
CA ASP A 449 10.71 10.78 -18.41
C ASP A 449 10.53 11.30 -19.84
N GLU A 450 10.95 10.50 -20.82
CA GLU A 450 10.77 10.84 -22.24
C GLU A 450 9.29 10.96 -22.61
N ALA A 451 8.45 10.05 -22.10
CA ALA A 451 7.02 10.05 -22.37
C ALA A 451 6.34 11.32 -21.84
N ILE A 452 6.61 11.68 -20.58
CA ILE A 452 6.10 12.90 -19.93
C ILE A 452 6.66 14.14 -20.65
N GLY A 453 7.97 14.18 -20.92
CA GLY A 453 8.61 15.32 -21.56
C GLY A 453 8.01 15.66 -22.91
N LYS A 454 7.85 14.67 -23.78
CA LYS A 454 7.22 14.86 -25.12
C LYS A 454 5.75 15.29 -25.01
N PHE A 455 5.03 14.79 -24.04
CA PHE A 455 3.65 15.24 -23.80
C PHE A 455 3.61 16.70 -23.32
N VAL A 456 4.49 17.12 -22.43
CA VAL A 456 4.61 18.52 -21.99
C VAL A 456 5.03 19.42 -23.15
N GLU A 457 5.98 19.00 -24.00
CA GLU A 457 6.34 19.73 -25.22
C GLU A 457 5.13 19.96 -26.13
N TYR A 458 4.29 18.94 -26.30
CA TYR A 458 3.03 19.08 -27.03
C TYR A 458 2.08 20.08 -26.34
N LEU A 459 1.88 19.99 -25.03
CA LEU A 459 1.02 20.92 -24.31
C LEU A 459 1.47 22.37 -24.49
N LYS A 460 2.76 22.63 -24.53
CA LYS A 460 3.35 23.97 -24.77
C LYS A 460 3.04 24.54 -26.16
N THR A 461 2.66 23.71 -27.13
CA THR A 461 2.22 24.19 -28.45
C THR A 461 0.78 24.67 -28.47
N ARG A 462 0.00 24.41 -27.42
CA ARG A 462 -1.41 24.76 -27.34
C ARG A 462 -1.61 26.18 -26.78
N PRO A 463 -2.54 26.96 -27.34
CA PRO A 463 -2.84 28.30 -26.81
C PRO A 463 -3.30 28.28 -25.35
N GLU A 464 -3.96 27.21 -24.92
CA GLU A 464 -4.47 27.06 -23.56
C GLU A 464 -3.36 26.84 -22.52
N TYR A 465 -2.12 26.53 -22.94
CA TYR A 465 -1.02 26.25 -22.03
C TYR A 465 -0.70 27.40 -21.08
N GLU A 466 -0.78 28.63 -21.53
CA GLU A 466 -0.53 29.83 -20.69
C GLU A 466 -1.44 29.86 -19.45
N ARG A 467 -2.66 29.33 -19.60
CA ARG A 467 -3.67 29.26 -18.55
C ARG A 467 -3.71 27.88 -17.87
N THR A 468 -2.73 27.01 -18.13
CA THR A 468 -2.71 25.63 -17.66
C THR A 468 -1.52 25.38 -16.73
N MET A 469 -1.80 24.90 -15.54
CA MET A 469 -0.81 24.38 -14.61
C MET A 469 -0.62 22.89 -14.86
N VAL A 470 0.62 22.43 -15.04
CA VAL A 470 0.93 21.01 -15.18
C VAL A 470 1.67 20.52 -13.95
N VAL A 471 1.08 19.58 -13.24
CA VAL A 471 1.61 18.97 -12.02
C VAL A 471 2.13 17.59 -12.35
N ILE A 472 3.38 17.31 -12.00
CA ILE A 472 4.02 16.00 -12.16
C ILE A 472 4.53 15.54 -10.80
N THR A 473 4.10 14.37 -10.36
CA THR A 473 4.52 13.80 -9.07
C THR A 473 4.52 12.28 -9.12
N GLY A 474 5.39 11.65 -8.33
CA GLY A 474 5.30 10.20 -8.12
C GLY A 474 4.12 9.87 -7.21
N ASP A 475 3.43 8.78 -7.51
CA ASP A 475 2.33 8.33 -6.67
C ASP A 475 2.82 7.66 -5.37
N HIS A 476 3.92 6.91 -5.42
CA HIS A 476 4.57 6.29 -4.26
C HIS A 476 6.01 5.86 -4.58
N GLU A 477 6.70 5.31 -3.58
CA GLU A 477 8.02 4.71 -3.74
C GLU A 477 7.96 3.45 -4.63
N GLY A 478 9.04 3.21 -5.40
CA GLY A 478 9.15 2.05 -6.29
C GLY A 478 10.01 0.93 -5.72
N LEU A 479 11.07 1.26 -4.99
CA LEU A 479 12.09 0.29 -4.57
C LEU A 479 11.66 -0.62 -3.42
N ALA A 480 10.64 -0.25 -2.64
CA ALA A 480 10.09 -1.05 -1.54
C ALA A 480 11.18 -1.71 -0.67
N ASP A 481 11.13 -3.04 -0.49
CA ASP A 481 12.10 -3.80 0.34
C ASP A 481 13.54 -3.73 -0.17
N HIS A 482 13.75 -3.49 -1.46
CA HIS A 482 15.08 -3.41 -2.05
C HIS A 482 15.84 -2.15 -1.63
N ARG A 483 15.13 -1.11 -1.18
CA ARG A 483 15.73 0.17 -0.79
C ARG A 483 16.85 0.01 0.23
N LYS A 484 16.58 -0.71 1.33
CA LYS A 484 17.57 -0.91 2.42
C LYS A 484 18.86 -1.56 1.93
N GLU A 485 18.75 -2.52 1.03
CA GLU A 485 19.92 -3.18 0.44
C GLU A 485 20.65 -2.22 -0.51
N LEU A 486 19.91 -1.57 -1.40
CA LEU A 486 20.47 -0.70 -2.44
C LEU A 486 21.19 0.53 -1.87
N CYS A 487 20.66 1.18 -0.82
CA CYS A 487 21.31 2.32 -0.15
C CYS A 487 22.72 2.00 0.34
N HIS A 488 23.02 0.73 0.63
CA HIS A 488 24.31 0.29 1.16
C HIS A 488 25.23 -0.28 0.08
N THR A 489 24.75 -0.47 -1.16
CA THR A 489 25.58 -0.89 -2.28
C THR A 489 26.53 0.23 -2.72
N LYS A 490 27.64 -0.14 -3.39
CA LYS A 490 28.57 0.84 -3.96
C LYS A 490 27.88 1.76 -4.98
N ALA A 491 26.92 1.25 -5.73
CA ALA A 491 26.19 2.01 -6.75
C ALA A 491 25.10 2.91 -6.17
N GLY A 492 24.43 2.48 -5.08
CA GLY A 492 23.31 3.21 -4.50
C GLY A 492 23.67 4.17 -3.39
N LYS A 493 24.83 3.98 -2.74
CA LYS A 493 25.28 4.80 -1.62
C LYS A 493 25.44 6.28 -2.01
N GLY A 494 24.75 7.16 -1.31
CA GLY A 494 24.76 8.60 -1.59
C GLY A 494 23.89 9.02 -2.78
N ILE A 495 23.20 8.07 -3.44
CA ILE A 495 22.25 8.31 -4.54
C ILE A 495 20.84 8.01 -4.06
N ILE A 496 20.61 6.81 -3.54
CA ILE A 496 19.30 6.38 -3.05
C ILE A 496 19.15 6.82 -1.59
N SER A 497 18.15 7.65 -1.30
CA SER A 497 17.79 8.05 0.06
C SER A 497 17.24 6.85 0.86
N GLU A 498 17.52 6.80 2.16
CA GLU A 498 16.84 5.87 3.06
C GLU A 498 15.35 6.20 3.19
N ASP A 499 15.00 7.48 3.07
CA ASP A 499 13.62 7.96 3.08
C ASP A 499 12.98 7.85 1.69
N GLU A 500 11.69 7.59 1.69
CA GLU A 500 10.89 7.27 0.51
C GLU A 500 10.32 8.57 -0.10
N PHE A 501 11.15 9.33 -0.82
CA PHE A 501 10.76 10.62 -1.41
C PHE A 501 10.32 10.51 -2.87
N THR A 502 9.17 11.13 -3.18
CA THR A 502 8.71 11.40 -4.54
C THR A 502 8.88 12.89 -4.89
N PRO A 503 9.01 13.27 -6.16
CA PRO A 503 9.08 14.68 -6.55
C PRO A 503 7.68 15.30 -6.61
N PHE A 504 7.59 16.61 -6.33
CA PHE A 504 6.44 17.44 -6.67
C PHE A 504 6.92 18.57 -7.55
N ILE A 505 6.51 18.54 -8.83
CA ILE A 505 6.92 19.48 -9.87
C ILE A 505 5.67 20.16 -10.41
N VAL A 506 5.64 21.49 -10.42
CA VAL A 506 4.55 22.27 -11.01
C VAL A 506 5.10 23.18 -12.07
N LEU A 507 4.76 22.90 -13.33
CA LEU A 507 5.12 23.72 -14.46
C LEU A 507 4.08 24.83 -14.65
N ASN A 508 4.52 25.96 -15.18
CA ASN A 508 3.70 27.15 -15.31
C ASN A 508 3.04 27.57 -13.99
N SER A 509 3.81 27.39 -12.90
CA SER A 509 3.39 27.73 -11.54
C SER A 509 3.29 29.26 -11.38
N PRO A 510 2.21 29.76 -10.76
CA PRO A 510 2.13 31.18 -10.40
C PRO A 510 3.11 31.57 -9.29
N VAL A 511 3.63 30.59 -8.54
CA VAL A 511 4.64 30.78 -7.49
C VAL A 511 5.81 29.82 -7.75
N PRO A 512 6.80 30.23 -8.54
CA PRO A 512 7.95 29.38 -8.88
C PRO A 512 8.98 29.40 -7.74
N ILE A 513 8.96 28.36 -6.90
CA ILE A 513 9.89 28.19 -5.78
C ILE A 513 10.53 26.81 -5.79
N HIS A 514 11.73 26.71 -5.24
CA HIS A 514 12.35 25.45 -4.88
C HIS A 514 12.16 25.22 -3.37
N TYR A 515 11.22 24.33 -3.01
CA TYR A 515 10.93 24.00 -1.63
C TYR A 515 11.75 22.77 -1.20
N LEU A 516 12.86 23.02 -0.49
CA LEU A 516 13.83 21.97 -0.12
C LEU A 516 13.55 21.30 1.23
N LYS A 517 12.56 21.79 1.99
CA LYS A 517 12.17 21.15 3.25
C LYS A 517 11.35 19.88 2.98
N VAL A 518 11.24 19.01 3.98
CA VAL A 518 10.37 17.83 3.90
C VAL A 518 8.90 18.26 3.93
N MET A 519 8.10 17.63 3.08
CA MET A 519 6.64 17.73 3.07
C MET A 519 6.02 16.34 2.87
N GLY A 520 4.76 16.16 3.24
CA GLY A 520 4.02 14.94 2.95
C GLY A 520 3.19 15.06 1.67
N GLN A 521 2.77 13.94 1.10
CA GLN A 521 1.85 13.93 -0.03
C GLN A 521 0.51 14.63 0.27
N ILE A 522 0.04 14.59 1.52
CA ILE A 522 -1.17 15.32 1.95
C ILE A 522 -1.04 16.85 1.83
N ASP A 523 0.17 17.39 1.78
CA ASP A 523 0.42 18.82 1.67
C ASP A 523 0.26 19.33 0.23
N ILE A 524 0.26 18.41 -0.76
CA ILE A 524 0.05 18.73 -2.17
C ILE A 524 -1.34 19.32 -2.38
N TYR A 525 -2.38 18.76 -1.79
CA TYR A 525 -3.75 19.24 -1.97
C TYR A 525 -3.93 20.72 -1.56
N PRO A 526 -3.65 21.14 -0.32
CA PRO A 526 -3.78 22.54 0.06
C PRO A 526 -2.83 23.46 -0.72
N THR A 527 -1.66 22.99 -1.15
CA THR A 527 -0.75 23.74 -2.01
C THR A 527 -1.38 24.00 -3.38
N LEU A 528 -2.00 22.98 -3.99
CA LEU A 528 -2.70 23.16 -5.26
C LEU A 528 -3.92 24.07 -5.15
N LEU A 529 -4.66 24.04 -4.03
CA LEU A 529 -5.75 24.98 -3.80
C LEU A 529 -5.24 26.42 -3.79
N ASN A 530 -4.10 26.71 -3.15
CA ASN A 530 -3.47 28.03 -3.17
C ASN A 530 -3.00 28.41 -4.59
N LEU A 531 -2.24 27.55 -5.27
CA LEU A 531 -1.71 27.85 -6.61
C LEU A 531 -2.81 28.08 -7.65
N LEU A 532 -4.00 27.54 -7.44
CA LEU A 532 -5.15 27.68 -8.33
C LEU A 532 -6.14 28.75 -7.88
N GLY A 533 -5.90 29.45 -6.74
CA GLY A 533 -6.80 30.46 -6.20
C GLY A 533 -8.15 29.90 -5.77
N LEU A 534 -8.14 28.73 -5.15
CA LEU A 534 -9.32 27.99 -4.73
C LEU A 534 -9.54 28.04 -3.21
N GLU A 535 -8.99 29.02 -2.50
CA GLU A 535 -9.05 29.15 -1.04
C GLU A 535 -10.48 29.30 -0.50
N LYS A 536 -11.40 29.76 -1.35
CA LYS A 536 -12.83 29.88 -0.99
C LYS A 536 -13.54 28.53 -0.96
N PHE A 537 -12.94 27.50 -1.55
CA PHE A 537 -13.52 26.16 -1.49
C PHE A 537 -13.49 25.62 -0.06
N ARG A 538 -14.56 25.00 0.35
CA ARG A 538 -14.66 24.37 1.67
C ARG A 538 -13.89 23.05 1.69
N TRP A 539 -12.57 23.16 1.79
CA TRP A 539 -11.70 21.98 1.91
C TRP A 539 -11.66 21.45 3.35
N SER A 540 -11.38 20.18 3.52
CA SER A 540 -11.36 19.50 4.82
C SER A 540 -10.18 18.54 4.98
N GLY A 541 -9.15 18.74 4.17
CA GLY A 541 -7.90 18.00 4.29
C GLY A 541 -7.13 18.31 5.56
N ILE A 542 -6.16 17.45 5.88
CA ILE A 542 -5.33 17.54 7.11
C ILE A 542 -3.91 18.01 6.82
N GLY A 543 -3.52 18.20 5.56
CA GLY A 543 -2.24 18.76 5.16
C GLY A 543 -2.16 20.28 5.34
N GLN A 544 -0.97 20.84 5.10
CA GLN A 544 -0.72 22.27 5.13
C GLN A 544 0.04 22.70 3.86
N SER A 545 -0.38 23.79 3.25
CA SER A 545 0.26 24.32 2.04
C SER A 545 1.74 24.67 2.28
N ILE A 546 2.62 24.31 1.35
CA ILE A 546 4.04 24.71 1.40
C ILE A 546 4.23 26.21 1.17
N LEU A 547 3.19 26.91 0.71
CA LEU A 547 3.19 28.36 0.56
C LEU A 547 2.84 29.09 1.87
N ASP A 548 2.39 28.35 2.91
CA ASP A 548 2.25 28.90 4.25
C ASP A 548 3.62 28.96 4.93
N PRO A 549 4.12 30.15 5.27
CA PRO A 549 5.44 30.28 5.92
C PRO A 549 5.54 29.60 7.29
N ARG A 550 4.39 29.30 7.90
CA ARG A 550 4.33 28.59 9.19
C ARG A 550 4.45 27.07 9.04
N LYS A 551 4.44 26.53 7.79
CA LYS A 551 4.53 25.09 7.59
C LYS A 551 5.87 24.56 8.11
N PRO A 552 5.85 23.61 9.07
CA PRO A 552 7.05 22.94 9.52
C PRO A 552 7.59 22.04 8.39
N GLY A 553 8.91 21.96 8.29
CA GLY A 553 9.60 21.11 7.31
C GLY A 553 9.65 19.65 7.71
N ILE A 554 8.50 19.05 8.01
CA ILE A 554 8.38 17.66 8.45
C ILE A 554 7.18 16.97 7.82
N ALA A 555 7.21 15.64 7.78
CA ALA A 555 6.09 14.80 7.42
C ALA A 555 6.07 13.50 8.24
N ILE A 556 4.90 12.86 8.38
CA ILE A 556 4.74 11.56 9.04
C ILE A 556 4.53 10.47 7.99
N SER A 557 5.32 9.41 8.08
CA SER A 557 5.17 8.23 7.24
C SER A 557 4.02 7.32 7.75
N PRO A 558 3.52 6.38 6.95
CA PRO A 558 2.55 5.36 7.40
C PRO A 558 3.06 4.51 8.56
N LYS A 559 4.38 4.36 8.67
CA LYS A 559 5.06 3.67 9.78
C LYS A 559 5.18 4.55 11.04
N ARG A 560 4.54 5.73 11.05
CA ARG A 560 4.59 6.73 12.13
C ARG A 560 5.98 7.29 12.42
N LYS A 561 6.92 7.11 11.51
CA LYS A 561 8.21 7.80 11.54
C LYS A 561 7.98 9.24 11.07
N ILE A 562 8.54 10.19 11.79
CA ILE A 562 8.55 11.59 11.39
C ILE A 562 9.90 11.87 10.74
N ASP A 563 9.84 12.37 9.51
CA ASP A 563 11.01 12.78 8.73
C ASP A 563 11.04 14.30 8.61
N GLY A 564 12.27 14.86 8.53
CA GLY A 564 12.51 16.30 8.42
C GLY A 564 13.09 16.94 9.68
N ASP A 565 13.00 18.27 9.76
CA ASP A 565 13.58 19.05 10.87
C ASP A 565 12.66 19.05 12.10
N THR A 566 12.87 18.09 13.00
CA THR A 566 12.10 17.97 14.24
C THR A 566 12.62 18.88 15.37
N LEU A 567 13.76 19.56 15.21
CA LEU A 567 14.35 20.39 16.25
C LEU A 567 13.60 21.71 16.47
N HIS A 568 12.90 22.19 15.44
CA HIS A 568 12.20 23.47 15.44
C HIS A 568 10.67 23.33 15.50
N ILE A 569 10.17 22.15 15.88
CA ILE A 569 8.73 21.90 15.97
C ILE A 569 8.27 21.98 17.43
N SER A 570 7.09 22.53 17.68
CA SER A 570 6.47 22.51 19.00
C SER A 570 5.97 21.09 19.36
N ALA A 571 5.90 20.81 20.67
CA ALA A 571 5.37 19.55 21.15
C ALA A 571 3.90 19.32 20.71
N ASP A 572 3.11 20.39 20.62
CA ASP A 572 1.71 20.33 20.19
C ASP A 572 1.58 19.98 18.70
N GLU A 573 2.43 20.55 17.85
CA GLU A 573 2.45 20.22 16.42
C GLU A 573 2.90 18.77 16.19
N LEU A 574 3.91 18.31 16.95
CA LEU A 574 4.36 16.93 16.90
C LEU A 574 3.24 15.96 17.30
N LEU A 575 2.54 16.26 18.39
CA LEU A 575 1.40 15.47 18.88
C LEU A 575 0.27 15.48 17.83
N ARG A 576 -0.05 16.64 17.29
CA ARG A 576 -1.06 16.81 16.26
C ARG A 576 -0.73 15.96 15.02
N MET A 577 0.52 15.96 14.57
CA MET A 577 0.95 15.14 13.45
C MET A 577 0.83 13.64 13.75
N GLN A 578 1.21 13.19 14.93
CA GLN A 578 1.06 11.80 15.36
C GLN A 578 -0.41 11.34 15.41
N GLN A 579 -1.32 12.24 15.79
CA GLN A 579 -2.76 11.96 15.83
C GLN A 579 -3.40 11.96 14.44
N SER A 580 -2.84 12.65 13.48
CA SER A 580 -3.43 12.88 12.14
C SER A 580 -3.89 11.61 11.44
N GLN A 581 -3.14 10.52 11.58
CA GLN A 581 -3.48 9.25 10.96
C GLN A 581 -4.72 8.59 11.57
N VAL A 582 -4.87 8.65 12.89
CA VAL A 582 -6.05 8.13 13.60
C VAL A 582 -7.27 8.97 13.27
N ILE A 583 -7.11 10.28 13.25
CA ILE A 583 -8.17 11.23 12.90
C ILE A 583 -8.63 11.02 11.47
N SER A 584 -7.70 10.91 10.51
CA SER A 584 -8.03 10.65 9.10
C SER A 584 -8.76 9.33 8.92
N ASP A 585 -8.29 8.25 9.55
CA ASP A 585 -8.92 6.93 9.51
C ASP A 585 -10.37 7.00 10.02
N ARG A 586 -10.62 7.71 11.13
CA ARG A 586 -11.97 7.92 11.67
C ARG A 586 -12.84 8.78 10.76
N ILE A 587 -12.31 9.86 10.19
CA ILE A 587 -13.03 10.71 9.22
C ILE A 587 -13.53 9.86 8.06
N ILE A 588 -12.69 9.01 7.51
CA ILE A 588 -13.06 8.14 6.38
C ILE A 588 -14.07 7.08 6.82
N ARG A 589 -13.81 6.34 7.90
CA ARG A 589 -14.67 5.22 8.36
C ARG A 589 -16.09 5.68 8.69
N PHE A 590 -16.26 6.87 9.22
CA PHE A 590 -17.54 7.39 9.69
C PHE A 590 -18.15 8.48 8.79
N ASP A 591 -17.58 8.68 7.60
CA ASP A 591 -18.03 9.70 6.63
C ASP A 591 -18.23 11.11 7.25
N LYS A 592 -17.33 11.51 8.14
CA LYS A 592 -17.47 12.74 8.93
C LYS A 592 -17.36 14.03 8.13
N LEU A 593 -16.92 13.98 6.87
CA LEU A 593 -16.93 15.14 5.99
C LEU A 593 -18.35 15.51 5.51
N LYS A 594 -19.28 14.56 5.55
CA LYS A 594 -20.69 14.80 5.23
C LYS A 594 -21.35 15.79 6.18
N ASP A 595 -20.97 15.77 7.46
CA ASP A 595 -21.54 16.59 8.52
C ASP A 595 -20.95 18.02 8.54
N LEU A 596 -19.83 18.22 7.83
CA LEU A 596 -19.21 19.53 7.67
C LEU A 596 -19.89 20.31 6.53
N ARG A 597 -21.19 20.57 6.63
CA ARG A 597 -21.93 21.41 5.66
C ARG A 597 -21.76 22.90 5.92
#